data_b5c0f4664018a54b3393763fd31577d3
#
_entry.id   b5c0f4664018a54b3393763fd31577d3
#
_cell.length_a   1.000
_cell.length_b   1.000
_cell.length_c   1.000
_cell.angle_alpha   90.00
_cell.angle_beta   90.00
_cell.angle_gamma   90.00
#
_symmetry.space_group_name_H-M   'P 1'
#
loop_
_entity.id
_entity.type
_entity.pdbx_description
1 polymer ?
#
loop_
_entity_poly.entity_id
_entity_poly.type
_entity_poly.pdbx_seq_one_letter_code
_entity_poly.pdbx_strand_id
1 'polypeptide(L)'
;MVTLSALLAAIPQPDVAAMARAQQHIDGLLKPPGSLGRLETLAVQLAGLPGLQGQLALAEKAIVVMCADHGVWHEGVTPSPQGVTAINAGNMGRGNTGVCGLAAQAGARVQVGEVGIDADPRPGLINLKVARGSGNIARTAAMSRQQAETVLLASMHLTRQLAADGVKAFGVGDLGMANTTPAAATISVLTGSDPDAVVGGGANLPLAQRGHKVGVVRQAIAHNQPNPADGLDGLAKVGGYDLVGMTGVILGAASCGLPVVLDGFLSYASALAACRMAPSAHPYLIPSHLSAEKGAQIALDALGLRPYLDMDMRLGEGSGAALAMHLLDAASVMYNPMGTLAQSNIVLPDSAPSS
;
A
#
# COMPACT_ATOMS: atom_id res chain seq x y z
N MET A 1 -22.48 9.76 -14.64
CA MET A 1 -21.36 8.99 -14.04
C MET A 1 -20.58 9.95 -13.14
N VAL A 2 -20.20 9.53 -11.93
CA VAL A 2 -19.36 10.31 -11.04
C VAL A 2 -17.94 10.30 -11.62
N THR A 3 -17.33 11.46 -11.80
CA THR A 3 -15.97 11.59 -12.34
C THR A 3 -14.92 11.18 -11.31
N LEU A 4 -13.72 10.77 -11.75
CA LEU A 4 -12.59 10.49 -10.86
C LEU A 4 -12.29 11.68 -9.95
N SER A 5 -12.25 12.89 -10.52
CA SER A 5 -12.01 14.13 -9.74
C SER A 5 -13.03 14.32 -8.61
N ALA A 6 -14.31 14.05 -8.86
CA ALA A 6 -15.34 14.15 -7.83
C ALA A 6 -15.17 13.08 -6.73
N LEU A 7 -14.77 11.86 -7.10
CA LEU A 7 -14.49 10.80 -6.12
C LEU A 7 -13.30 11.15 -5.22
N LEU A 8 -12.23 11.70 -5.80
CA LEU A 8 -11.03 12.10 -5.04
C LEU A 8 -11.31 13.30 -4.11
N ALA A 9 -12.08 14.28 -4.59
CA ALA A 9 -12.48 15.44 -3.78
C ALA A 9 -13.41 15.07 -2.61
N ALA A 10 -14.11 13.95 -2.71
CA ALA A 10 -15.02 13.45 -1.67
C ALA A 10 -14.32 12.61 -0.58
N ILE A 11 -13.00 12.39 -0.65
CA ILE A 11 -12.26 11.69 0.43
C ILE A 11 -12.37 12.51 1.71
N PRO A 12 -12.97 11.95 2.79
CA PRO A 12 -13.21 12.72 4.01
C PRO A 12 -11.91 13.03 4.74
N GLN A 13 -11.90 14.11 5.50
CA GLN A 13 -10.79 14.42 6.41
C GLN A 13 -10.96 13.67 7.73
N PRO A 14 -9.87 13.32 8.43
CA PRO A 14 -9.95 12.78 9.78
C PRO A 14 -10.69 13.72 10.73
N ASP A 15 -11.42 13.14 11.68
CA ASP A 15 -12.08 13.87 12.76
C ASP A 15 -11.07 14.23 13.86
N VAL A 16 -10.58 15.46 13.83
CA VAL A 16 -9.62 16.00 14.82
C VAL A 16 -10.18 15.96 16.24
N ALA A 17 -11.48 16.18 16.42
CA ALA A 17 -12.12 16.12 17.73
C ALA A 17 -12.17 14.68 18.25
N ALA A 18 -12.42 13.69 17.39
CA ALA A 18 -12.32 12.28 17.76
C ALA A 18 -10.88 11.89 18.14
N MET A 19 -9.87 12.37 17.40
CA MET A 19 -8.47 12.16 17.75
C MET A 19 -8.10 12.73 19.12
N ALA A 20 -8.56 13.95 19.42
CA ALA A 20 -8.32 14.57 20.74
C ALA A 20 -9.00 13.78 21.88
N ARG A 21 -10.24 13.33 21.69
CA ARG A 21 -10.92 12.46 22.65
C ARG A 21 -10.19 11.13 22.84
N ALA A 22 -9.70 10.54 21.75
CA ALA A 22 -8.94 9.29 21.80
C ALA A 22 -7.62 9.47 22.56
N GLN A 23 -6.89 10.56 22.33
CA GLN A 23 -5.68 10.86 23.09
C GLN A 23 -5.96 10.98 24.60
N GLN A 24 -7.00 11.74 24.97
CA GLN A 24 -7.40 11.89 26.36
C GLN A 24 -7.80 10.54 27.00
N HIS A 25 -8.51 9.70 26.26
CA HIS A 25 -8.85 8.35 26.71
C HIS A 25 -7.60 7.50 26.95
N ILE A 26 -6.66 7.48 25.97
CA ILE A 26 -5.41 6.70 26.03
C ILE A 26 -4.53 7.14 27.19
N ASP A 27 -4.44 8.44 27.46
CA ASP A 27 -3.67 8.99 28.58
C ASP A 27 -4.26 8.59 29.94
N GLY A 28 -5.57 8.35 30.01
CA GLY A 28 -6.28 7.86 31.20
C GLY A 28 -6.27 6.34 31.39
N LEU A 29 -5.71 5.55 30.46
CA LEU A 29 -5.62 4.09 30.59
C LEU A 29 -4.66 3.66 31.70
N LEU A 30 -4.83 2.43 32.22
CA LEU A 30 -4.05 1.87 33.33
C LEU A 30 -2.59 1.58 32.92
N LYS A 31 -1.86 2.61 32.61
CA LYS A 31 -0.46 2.63 32.22
C LYS A 31 0.12 4.04 32.37
N PRO A 32 1.44 4.21 32.45
CA PRO A 32 2.03 5.54 32.32
C PRO A 32 1.70 6.16 30.96
N PRO A 33 1.29 7.43 30.86
CA PRO A 33 1.05 8.12 29.59
C PRO A 33 2.26 8.00 28.65
N GLY A 34 2.01 7.73 27.36
CA GLY A 34 3.07 7.60 26.34
C GLY A 34 3.88 6.29 26.39
N SER A 35 3.66 5.40 27.39
CA SER A 35 4.52 4.23 27.62
C SER A 35 4.43 3.14 26.53
N LEU A 36 3.37 3.13 25.70
CA LEU A 36 3.24 2.24 24.55
C LEU A 36 3.65 2.93 23.22
N GLY A 37 4.15 4.17 23.30
CA GLY A 37 4.77 4.88 22.18
C GLY A 37 3.89 4.92 20.94
N ARG A 38 4.42 4.43 19.81
CA ARG A 38 3.74 4.50 18.50
C ARG A 38 2.44 3.69 18.41
N LEU A 39 2.21 2.73 19.29
CA LEU A 39 0.93 2.03 19.35
C LEU A 39 -0.21 2.97 19.78
N GLU A 40 0.09 3.90 20.71
CA GLU A 40 -0.86 4.94 21.14
C GLU A 40 -1.17 5.90 19.98
N THR A 41 -0.14 6.36 19.27
CA THR A 41 -0.30 7.21 18.09
C THR A 41 -1.13 6.54 17.00
N LEU A 42 -0.93 5.23 16.77
CA LEU A 42 -1.73 4.45 15.83
C LEU A 42 -3.21 4.40 16.25
N ALA A 43 -3.48 4.17 17.53
CA ALA A 43 -4.86 4.15 18.05
C ALA A 43 -5.55 5.51 17.89
N VAL A 44 -4.83 6.63 18.13
CA VAL A 44 -5.34 7.99 17.91
C VAL A 44 -5.64 8.22 16.43
N GLN A 45 -4.72 7.83 15.52
CA GLN A 45 -4.92 7.92 14.07
C GLN A 45 -6.19 7.17 13.67
N LEU A 46 -6.31 5.91 14.08
CA LEU A 46 -7.47 5.06 13.75
C LEU A 46 -8.78 5.64 14.27
N ALA A 47 -8.80 6.14 15.51
CA ALA A 47 -10.00 6.74 16.11
C ALA A 47 -10.47 7.99 15.35
N GLY A 48 -9.57 8.71 14.69
CA GLY A 48 -9.89 9.85 13.84
C GLY A 48 -10.44 9.50 12.47
N LEU A 49 -10.36 8.22 12.04
CA LEU A 49 -10.84 7.84 10.71
C LEU A 49 -12.37 7.74 10.67
N PRO A 50 -13.06 8.51 9.80
CA PRO A 50 -14.52 8.62 9.81
C PRO A 50 -15.25 7.29 9.60
N GLY A 51 -14.68 6.36 8.85
CA GLY A 51 -15.27 5.03 8.62
C GLY A 51 -15.26 4.12 9.83
N LEU A 52 -14.49 4.45 10.87
CA LEU A 52 -14.42 3.73 12.15
C LEU A 52 -15.29 4.40 13.25
N GLN A 53 -15.77 5.61 13.02
CA GLN A 53 -16.69 6.34 13.91
C GLN A 53 -16.22 6.43 15.38
N GLY A 54 -14.90 6.58 15.57
CA GLY A 54 -14.28 6.60 16.90
C GLY A 54 -14.24 5.26 17.63
N GLN A 55 -14.63 4.17 16.96
CA GLN A 55 -14.57 2.81 17.50
C GLN A 55 -13.45 2.03 16.78
N LEU A 56 -12.61 1.36 17.55
CA LEU A 56 -11.56 0.52 16.97
C LEU A 56 -12.03 -0.93 16.79
N ALA A 57 -13.14 -1.13 16.06
CA ALA A 57 -13.67 -2.43 15.71
C ALA A 57 -13.12 -2.85 14.33
N LEU A 58 -11.96 -3.53 14.32
CA LEU A 58 -11.16 -3.84 13.13
C LEU A 58 -11.15 -5.35 12.81
N ALA A 59 -12.14 -6.11 13.26
CA ALA A 59 -12.16 -7.56 13.10
C ALA A 59 -12.19 -8.02 11.64
N GLU A 60 -12.93 -7.32 10.77
CA GLU A 60 -13.02 -7.65 9.35
C GLU A 60 -11.93 -6.92 8.56
N LYS A 61 -10.92 -7.67 8.13
CA LYS A 61 -9.76 -7.18 7.40
C LYS A 61 -9.62 -7.86 6.04
N ALA A 62 -9.11 -7.14 5.03
CA ALA A 62 -8.81 -7.71 3.73
C ALA A 62 -7.47 -7.20 3.19
N ILE A 63 -6.68 -8.10 2.59
CA ILE A 63 -5.50 -7.76 1.82
C ILE A 63 -5.85 -7.92 0.35
N VAL A 64 -5.74 -6.83 -0.42
CA VAL A 64 -6.04 -6.83 -1.85
C VAL A 64 -4.71 -6.87 -2.61
N VAL A 65 -4.46 -7.98 -3.29
CA VAL A 65 -3.23 -8.19 -4.07
C VAL A 65 -3.51 -7.98 -5.53
N MET A 66 -2.83 -7.03 -6.16
CA MET A 66 -2.99 -6.69 -7.57
C MET A 66 -1.91 -7.39 -8.40
N CYS A 67 -2.34 -8.15 -9.42
CA CYS A 67 -1.47 -9.01 -10.21
C CYS A 67 -1.42 -8.55 -11.67
N ALA A 68 -0.19 -8.28 -12.18
CA ALA A 68 0.01 -7.90 -13.57
C ALA A 68 1.40 -8.30 -14.08
N ASP A 69 1.53 -8.48 -15.39
CA ASP A 69 2.80 -8.63 -16.08
C ASP A 69 3.29 -7.30 -16.67
N HIS A 70 4.59 -7.20 -16.86
CA HIS A 70 5.26 -5.97 -17.26
C HIS A 70 6.10 -6.18 -18.52
N GLY A 71 5.83 -5.39 -19.57
CA GLY A 71 6.59 -5.46 -20.83
C GLY A 71 8.08 -5.16 -20.68
N VAL A 72 8.48 -4.44 -19.64
CA VAL A 72 9.89 -4.18 -19.30
C VAL A 72 10.66 -5.46 -18.92
N TRP A 73 9.98 -6.57 -18.65
CA TRP A 73 10.58 -7.89 -18.46
C TRP A 73 11.50 -8.26 -19.62
N HIS A 74 11.14 -7.88 -20.86
CA HIS A 74 11.94 -8.13 -22.06
C HIS A 74 13.30 -7.40 -22.07
N GLU A 75 13.53 -6.44 -21.21
CA GLU A 75 14.83 -5.76 -21.06
C GLU A 75 15.80 -6.52 -20.13
N GLY A 76 15.45 -7.72 -19.64
CA GLY A 76 16.35 -8.53 -18.81
C GLY A 76 16.63 -7.94 -17.41
N VAL A 77 15.65 -7.26 -16.82
CA VAL A 77 15.76 -6.58 -15.52
C VAL A 77 15.44 -7.48 -14.32
N THR A 78 15.13 -8.74 -14.57
CA THR A 78 14.86 -9.78 -13.54
C THR A 78 15.29 -11.16 -14.07
N PRO A 79 15.78 -12.06 -13.22
CA PRO A 79 16.08 -13.43 -13.61
C PRO A 79 14.82 -14.33 -13.65
N SER A 80 13.69 -13.88 -13.08
CA SER A 80 12.49 -14.69 -12.97
C SER A 80 11.75 -14.80 -14.29
N PRO A 81 11.29 -16.00 -14.69
CA PRO A 81 10.45 -16.17 -15.87
C PRO A 81 9.10 -15.42 -15.70
N GLN A 82 8.62 -14.77 -16.75
CA GLN A 82 7.37 -14.00 -16.71
C GLN A 82 6.17 -14.85 -16.30
N GLY A 83 6.07 -16.09 -16.78
CA GLY A 83 4.96 -17.00 -16.46
C GLY A 83 4.78 -17.32 -14.96
N VAL A 84 5.77 -16.99 -14.11
CA VAL A 84 5.66 -17.15 -12.65
C VAL A 84 4.54 -16.27 -12.10
N THR A 85 4.27 -15.10 -12.67
CA THR A 85 3.14 -14.23 -12.27
C THR A 85 1.82 -15.00 -12.31
N ALA A 86 1.49 -15.60 -13.45
CA ALA A 86 0.24 -16.34 -13.63
C ALA A 86 0.16 -17.59 -12.74
N ILE A 87 1.27 -18.29 -12.52
CA ILE A 87 1.35 -19.48 -11.66
C ILE A 87 1.09 -19.09 -10.21
N ASN A 88 1.78 -18.07 -9.70
CA ASN A 88 1.65 -17.63 -8.31
C ASN A 88 0.32 -16.94 -8.03
N ALA A 89 -0.24 -16.18 -8.98
CA ALA A 89 -1.60 -15.65 -8.83
C ALA A 89 -2.61 -16.80 -8.64
N GLY A 90 -2.51 -17.88 -9.43
CA GLY A 90 -3.34 -19.07 -9.25
C GLY A 90 -3.09 -19.79 -7.92
N ASN A 91 -1.85 -19.84 -7.43
CA ASN A 91 -1.52 -20.40 -6.10
C ASN A 91 -2.11 -19.53 -4.99
N MET A 92 -2.04 -18.22 -5.12
CA MET A 92 -2.62 -17.27 -4.17
C MET A 92 -4.15 -17.39 -4.11
N GLY A 93 -4.81 -17.51 -5.27
CA GLY A 93 -6.25 -17.77 -5.34
C GLY A 93 -6.69 -19.10 -4.67
N ARG A 94 -5.76 -20.05 -4.51
CA ARG A 94 -5.96 -21.33 -3.77
C ARG A 94 -5.50 -21.27 -2.31
N GLY A 95 -5.00 -20.15 -1.83
CA GLY A 95 -4.55 -19.99 -0.45
C GLY A 95 -3.14 -20.54 -0.16
N ASN A 96 -2.27 -20.75 -1.18
CA ASN A 96 -1.01 -21.50 -1.06
C ASN A 96 0.25 -20.60 -1.08
N THR A 97 0.13 -19.28 -0.94
CA THR A 97 1.29 -18.37 -0.93
C THR A 97 1.59 -17.83 0.47
N GLY A 98 2.74 -17.15 0.61
CA GLY A 98 3.17 -16.58 1.88
C GLY A 98 2.14 -15.63 2.49
N VAL A 99 1.60 -14.72 1.70
CA VAL A 99 0.57 -13.80 2.18
C VAL A 99 -0.68 -14.51 2.68
N CYS A 100 -1.09 -15.62 2.05
CA CYS A 100 -2.29 -16.35 2.46
C CYS A 100 -2.17 -16.91 3.89
N GLY A 101 -1.00 -17.50 4.22
CA GLY A 101 -0.73 -17.99 5.58
C GLY A 101 -0.67 -16.87 6.60
N LEU A 102 0.05 -15.79 6.29
CA LEU A 102 0.20 -14.64 7.18
C LEU A 102 -1.15 -13.90 7.38
N ALA A 103 -1.93 -13.74 6.31
CA ALA A 103 -3.25 -13.12 6.37
C ALA A 103 -4.23 -13.95 7.21
N ALA A 104 -4.24 -15.28 7.03
CA ALA A 104 -5.07 -16.17 7.83
C ALA A 104 -4.74 -16.04 9.33
N GLN A 105 -3.47 -15.97 9.70
CA GLN A 105 -3.04 -15.75 11.07
C GLN A 105 -3.50 -14.38 11.63
N ALA A 106 -3.51 -13.35 10.78
CA ALA A 106 -3.98 -12.01 11.14
C ALA A 106 -5.53 -11.85 11.08
N GLY A 107 -6.27 -12.92 10.77
CA GLY A 107 -7.72 -12.87 10.59
C GLY A 107 -8.15 -12.01 9.39
N ALA A 108 -7.30 -11.91 8.37
CA ALA A 108 -7.56 -11.13 7.16
C ALA A 108 -7.88 -12.04 5.97
N ARG A 109 -8.79 -11.59 5.09
CA ARG A 109 -9.08 -12.25 3.81
C ARG A 109 -8.11 -11.77 2.73
N VAL A 110 -7.62 -12.67 1.89
CA VAL A 110 -6.85 -12.29 0.71
C VAL A 110 -7.80 -12.21 -0.50
N GLN A 111 -7.77 -11.08 -1.19
CA GLN A 111 -8.51 -10.83 -2.42
C GLN A 111 -7.50 -10.62 -3.55
N VAL A 112 -7.54 -11.45 -4.58
CA VAL A 112 -6.56 -11.41 -5.67
C VAL A 112 -7.19 -10.79 -6.90
N GLY A 113 -6.78 -9.56 -7.21
CA GLY A 113 -7.22 -8.79 -8.38
C GLY A 113 -6.30 -9.04 -9.58
N GLU A 114 -6.82 -9.63 -10.64
CA GLU A 114 -6.12 -9.79 -11.90
C GLU A 114 -6.36 -8.55 -12.77
N VAL A 115 -5.34 -7.68 -12.87
CA VAL A 115 -5.44 -6.39 -13.55
C VAL A 115 -4.65 -6.31 -14.85
N GLY A 116 -3.82 -7.32 -15.15
CA GLY A 116 -3.01 -7.29 -16.37
C GLY A 116 -2.03 -8.46 -16.51
N ILE A 117 -2.37 -9.67 -16.10
CA ILE A 117 -1.54 -10.85 -16.32
C ILE A 117 -1.61 -11.24 -17.82
N ASP A 118 -0.46 -11.57 -18.43
CA ASP A 118 -0.39 -12.06 -19.81
C ASP A 118 -0.67 -13.58 -19.86
N ALA A 119 -1.85 -13.94 -19.44
CA ALA A 119 -2.39 -15.30 -19.49
C ALA A 119 -3.91 -15.29 -19.57
N ASP A 120 -4.53 -16.43 -19.83
CA ASP A 120 -5.98 -16.58 -19.77
C ASP A 120 -6.50 -16.43 -18.31
N PRO A 121 -7.74 -15.97 -18.13
CA PRO A 121 -8.35 -15.83 -16.81
C PRO A 121 -8.28 -17.13 -16.01
N ARG A 122 -8.00 -17.03 -14.72
CA ARG A 122 -7.92 -18.18 -13.82
C ARG A 122 -9.03 -18.16 -12.78
N PRO A 123 -9.62 -19.31 -12.44
CA PRO A 123 -10.60 -19.39 -11.35
C PRO A 123 -10.02 -18.88 -10.03
N GLY A 124 -10.86 -18.26 -9.21
CA GLY A 124 -10.48 -17.73 -7.89
C GLY A 124 -9.84 -16.35 -7.92
N LEU A 125 -9.64 -15.75 -9.10
CA LEU A 125 -9.17 -14.37 -9.25
C LEU A 125 -10.32 -13.43 -9.60
N ILE A 126 -10.28 -12.21 -9.05
CA ILE A 126 -11.20 -11.14 -9.41
C ILE A 126 -10.70 -10.52 -10.72
N ASN A 127 -11.45 -10.69 -11.79
CA ASN A 127 -11.06 -10.21 -13.11
C ASN A 127 -11.33 -8.70 -13.25
N LEU A 128 -10.27 -7.92 -13.23
CA LEU A 128 -10.25 -6.46 -13.50
C LEU A 128 -9.36 -6.12 -14.70
N LYS A 129 -9.02 -7.12 -15.52
CA LYS A 129 -8.07 -7.01 -16.63
C LYS A 129 -8.58 -6.05 -17.70
N VAL A 130 -7.70 -5.13 -18.12
CA VAL A 130 -7.92 -4.26 -19.29
C VAL A 130 -6.98 -4.59 -20.46
N ALA A 131 -5.84 -5.25 -20.20
CA ALA A 131 -4.90 -5.70 -21.22
C ALA A 131 -4.05 -6.87 -20.71
N ARG A 132 -3.36 -7.56 -21.62
CA ARG A 132 -2.36 -8.59 -21.29
C ARG A 132 -0.98 -7.95 -21.15
N GLY A 133 -0.57 -7.72 -19.90
CA GLY A 133 0.68 -7.02 -19.57
C GLY A 133 0.66 -5.52 -19.88
N SER A 134 1.55 -4.78 -19.24
CA SER A 134 1.82 -3.40 -19.60
C SER A 134 2.76 -3.30 -20.82
N GLY A 135 2.85 -2.13 -21.44
CA GLY A 135 3.89 -1.81 -22.42
C GLY A 135 5.28 -1.88 -21.81
N ASN A 136 6.30 -2.04 -22.67
CA ASN A 136 7.68 -1.95 -22.26
C ASN A 136 8.07 -0.48 -22.04
N ILE A 137 8.16 -0.06 -20.78
CA ILE A 137 8.40 1.33 -20.39
C ILE A 137 9.71 1.92 -20.93
N ALA A 138 10.70 1.08 -21.28
CA ALA A 138 11.92 1.55 -21.93
C ALA A 138 11.70 2.00 -23.39
N ARG A 139 10.55 1.66 -24.00
CA ARG A 139 10.27 1.87 -25.44
C ARG A 139 8.94 2.58 -25.68
N THR A 140 7.98 2.41 -24.80
CA THR A 140 6.62 2.99 -24.91
C THR A 140 6.12 3.34 -23.51
N ALA A 141 4.98 4.01 -23.40
CA ALA A 141 4.27 4.12 -22.14
C ALA A 141 3.81 2.74 -21.64
N ALA A 142 3.70 2.57 -20.33
CA ALA A 142 3.17 1.35 -19.72
C ALA A 142 1.72 1.07 -20.19
N MET A 143 0.91 2.11 -20.29
CA MET A 143 -0.48 2.04 -20.74
C MET A 143 -0.99 3.44 -21.15
N SER A 144 -2.15 3.50 -21.79
CA SER A 144 -2.83 4.78 -21.99
C SER A 144 -3.38 5.31 -20.67
N ARG A 145 -3.52 6.64 -20.55
CA ARG A 145 -4.17 7.26 -19.38
C ARG A 145 -5.58 6.72 -19.15
N GLN A 146 -6.33 6.43 -20.22
CA GLN A 146 -7.67 5.86 -20.12
C GLN A 146 -7.65 4.44 -19.52
N GLN A 147 -6.70 3.60 -19.91
CA GLN A 147 -6.53 2.27 -19.31
C GLN A 147 -6.17 2.37 -17.82
N ALA A 148 -5.24 3.28 -17.46
CA ALA A 148 -4.90 3.54 -16.06
C ALA A 148 -6.12 3.99 -15.25
N GLU A 149 -6.91 4.93 -15.75
CA GLU A 149 -8.14 5.38 -15.08
C GLU A 149 -9.17 4.27 -14.95
N THR A 150 -9.31 3.39 -15.95
CA THR A 150 -10.21 2.24 -15.91
C THR A 150 -9.84 1.26 -14.78
N VAL A 151 -8.56 0.87 -14.68
CA VAL A 151 -8.08 -0.02 -13.62
C VAL A 151 -8.20 0.65 -12.24
N LEU A 152 -7.84 1.92 -12.15
CA LEU A 152 -7.94 2.71 -10.91
C LEU A 152 -9.38 2.69 -10.38
N LEU A 153 -10.34 3.06 -11.22
CA LEU A 153 -11.77 3.11 -10.86
C LEU A 153 -12.32 1.73 -10.51
N ALA A 154 -11.95 0.69 -11.27
CA ALA A 154 -12.37 -0.69 -10.99
C ALA A 154 -11.84 -1.16 -9.61
N SER A 155 -10.59 -0.84 -9.29
CA SER A 155 -9.98 -1.18 -8.00
C SER A 155 -10.57 -0.38 -6.84
N MET A 156 -10.87 0.92 -7.04
CA MET A 156 -11.62 1.72 -6.07
C MET A 156 -13.02 1.13 -5.82
N HIS A 157 -13.70 0.72 -6.89
CA HIS A 157 -15.04 0.12 -6.78
C HIS A 157 -15.01 -1.19 -6.00
N LEU A 158 -14.07 -2.10 -6.31
CA LEU A 158 -13.85 -3.34 -5.57
C LEU A 158 -13.65 -3.05 -4.07
N THR A 159 -12.78 -2.10 -3.74
CA THR A 159 -12.49 -1.75 -2.34
C THR A 159 -13.73 -1.21 -1.61
N ARG A 160 -14.51 -0.38 -2.29
CA ARG A 160 -15.77 0.15 -1.73
C ARG A 160 -16.83 -0.94 -1.53
N GLN A 161 -16.90 -1.92 -2.43
CA GLN A 161 -17.78 -3.09 -2.24
C GLN A 161 -17.35 -3.90 -1.02
N LEU A 162 -16.04 -4.20 -0.87
CA LEU A 162 -15.53 -4.91 0.30
C LEU A 162 -15.80 -4.15 1.61
N ALA A 163 -15.68 -2.81 1.59
CA ALA A 163 -16.04 -1.97 2.73
C ALA A 163 -17.54 -2.05 3.06
N ALA A 164 -18.42 -2.05 2.04
CA ALA A 164 -19.85 -2.23 2.21
C ALA A 164 -20.21 -3.64 2.75
N ASP A 165 -19.40 -4.65 2.38
CA ASP A 165 -19.50 -6.02 2.90
C ASP A 165 -18.90 -6.18 4.32
N GLY A 166 -18.51 -5.08 4.97
CA GLY A 166 -18.10 -5.05 6.36
C GLY A 166 -16.60 -4.96 6.62
N VAL A 167 -15.74 -4.96 5.61
CA VAL A 167 -14.29 -4.78 5.80
C VAL A 167 -14.00 -3.42 6.42
N LYS A 168 -13.20 -3.41 7.50
CA LYS A 168 -12.85 -2.21 8.30
C LYS A 168 -11.39 -1.81 8.21
N ALA A 169 -10.52 -2.68 7.70
CA ALA A 169 -9.13 -2.35 7.41
C ALA A 169 -8.65 -3.08 6.15
N PHE A 170 -7.91 -2.36 5.33
CA PHE A 170 -7.34 -2.89 4.10
C PHE A 170 -5.83 -3.02 4.20
N GLY A 171 -5.27 -3.99 3.49
CA GLY A 171 -3.88 -4.06 3.13
C GLY A 171 -3.75 -4.10 1.62
N VAL A 172 -2.64 -3.64 1.09
CA VAL A 172 -2.31 -3.74 -0.33
C VAL A 172 -1.14 -4.68 -0.55
N GLY A 173 -1.14 -5.37 -1.68
CA GLY A 173 -0.06 -6.24 -2.11
C GLY A 173 0.03 -6.26 -3.63
N ASP A 174 1.12 -6.78 -4.14
CA ASP A 174 1.47 -6.85 -5.54
C ASP A 174 1.91 -8.25 -5.95
N LEU A 175 1.76 -8.56 -7.21
CA LEU A 175 2.39 -9.72 -7.84
C LEU A 175 2.64 -9.45 -9.32
N GLY A 176 3.91 -9.40 -9.71
CA GLY A 176 4.29 -9.22 -11.10
C GLY A 176 5.80 -9.37 -11.31
N MET A 177 6.20 -10.20 -12.26
CA MET A 177 7.62 -10.32 -12.56
C MET A 177 8.13 -9.04 -13.23
N ALA A 178 9.30 -8.56 -12.76
CA ALA A 178 9.94 -7.29 -13.15
C ALA A 178 9.29 -6.01 -12.56
N ASN A 179 8.26 -6.08 -11.73
CA ASN A 179 7.48 -4.93 -11.23
C ASN A 179 8.30 -3.92 -10.39
N THR A 180 9.42 -4.32 -9.78
CA THR A 180 10.31 -3.39 -9.06
C THR A 180 10.98 -2.36 -9.99
N THR A 181 11.03 -2.61 -11.31
CA THR A 181 11.55 -1.65 -12.30
C THR A 181 10.59 -0.49 -12.52
N PRO A 182 9.29 -0.69 -12.86
CA PRO A 182 8.32 0.40 -12.92
C PRO A 182 8.06 1.06 -11.56
N ALA A 183 8.14 0.32 -10.43
CA ALA A 183 8.05 0.92 -9.11
C ALA A 183 9.20 1.92 -8.86
N ALA A 184 10.44 1.53 -9.20
CA ALA A 184 11.61 2.41 -9.09
C ALA A 184 11.49 3.62 -10.01
N ALA A 185 10.99 3.45 -11.24
CA ALA A 185 10.74 4.56 -12.15
C ALA A 185 9.69 5.54 -11.60
N THR A 186 8.58 5.02 -11.08
CA THR A 186 7.51 5.81 -10.46
C THR A 186 8.03 6.59 -9.25
N ILE A 187 8.76 5.95 -8.34
CA ILE A 187 9.36 6.62 -7.17
C ILE A 187 10.34 7.71 -7.62
N SER A 188 11.25 7.40 -8.56
CA SER A 188 12.21 8.38 -9.07
C SER A 188 11.52 9.63 -9.62
N VAL A 189 10.45 9.45 -10.40
CA VAL A 189 9.67 10.57 -10.97
C VAL A 189 8.98 11.39 -9.88
N LEU A 190 8.24 10.73 -8.99
CA LEU A 190 7.40 11.43 -8.02
C LEU A 190 8.18 12.07 -6.87
N THR A 191 9.41 11.61 -6.61
CA THR A 191 10.31 12.18 -5.59
C THR A 191 11.41 13.08 -6.16
N GLY A 192 11.65 13.03 -7.48
CA GLY A 192 12.77 13.70 -8.13
C GLY A 192 14.13 13.03 -7.87
N SER A 193 14.14 11.81 -7.33
CA SER A 193 15.37 11.10 -6.98
C SER A 193 16.03 10.44 -8.18
N ASP A 194 17.38 10.43 -8.20
CA ASP A 194 18.12 9.74 -9.26
C ASP A 194 17.82 8.23 -9.23
N PRO A 195 17.55 7.58 -10.38
CA PRO A 195 17.31 6.15 -10.46
C PRO A 195 18.39 5.28 -9.80
N ASP A 196 19.66 5.70 -9.81
CA ASP A 196 20.70 4.95 -9.12
C ASP A 196 20.50 4.85 -7.61
N ALA A 197 19.92 5.87 -7.00
CA ALA A 197 19.59 5.86 -5.57
C ALA A 197 18.37 4.96 -5.25
N VAL A 198 17.45 4.80 -6.20
CA VAL A 198 16.16 4.09 -6.01
C VAL A 198 16.21 2.63 -6.40
N VAL A 199 16.88 2.29 -7.51
CA VAL A 199 16.89 0.94 -8.08
C VAL A 199 17.64 -0.06 -7.20
N GLY A 200 16.93 -1.08 -6.73
CA GLY A 200 17.45 -2.23 -5.98
C GLY A 200 17.56 -3.51 -6.82
N GLY A 201 17.74 -4.63 -6.13
CA GLY A 201 17.89 -5.96 -6.75
C GLY A 201 16.59 -6.64 -7.14
N GLY A 202 15.45 -6.22 -6.56
CA GLY A 202 14.19 -6.92 -6.77
C GLY A 202 14.27 -8.40 -6.40
N ALA A 203 13.72 -9.27 -7.26
CA ALA A 203 13.73 -10.72 -7.09
C ALA A 203 15.10 -11.33 -7.41
N ASN A 204 16.12 -11.00 -6.62
CA ASN A 204 17.50 -11.55 -6.72
C ASN A 204 18.23 -11.27 -8.03
N LEU A 205 18.04 -10.11 -8.65
CA LEU A 205 18.88 -9.70 -9.78
C LEU A 205 20.35 -9.64 -9.31
N PRO A 206 21.29 -10.29 -10.02
CA PRO A 206 22.70 -10.21 -9.67
C PRO A 206 23.20 -8.77 -9.60
N LEU A 207 24.02 -8.46 -8.59
CA LEU A 207 24.51 -7.10 -8.33
C LEU A 207 25.19 -6.49 -9.56
N ALA A 208 25.93 -7.29 -10.34
CA ALA A 208 26.57 -6.87 -11.59
C ALA A 208 25.56 -6.37 -12.65
N GLN A 209 24.31 -6.80 -12.62
CA GLN A 209 23.25 -6.39 -13.55
C GLN A 209 22.45 -5.19 -13.07
N ARG A 210 22.65 -4.72 -11.83
CA ARG A 210 21.93 -3.57 -11.28
C ARG A 210 22.14 -2.30 -12.13
N GLY A 211 23.35 -2.06 -12.62
CA GLY A 211 23.65 -0.93 -13.49
C GLY A 211 22.83 -0.93 -14.79
N HIS A 212 22.61 -2.11 -15.39
CA HIS A 212 21.73 -2.27 -16.54
C HIS A 212 20.27 -1.86 -16.17
N LYS A 213 19.74 -2.36 -15.07
CA LYS A 213 18.38 -2.01 -14.59
C LYS A 213 18.24 -0.51 -14.32
N VAL A 214 19.26 0.15 -13.76
CA VAL A 214 19.31 1.62 -13.62
C VAL A 214 19.22 2.31 -14.97
N GLY A 215 19.98 1.83 -15.96
CA GLY A 215 19.95 2.34 -17.34
C GLY A 215 18.54 2.23 -17.96
N VAL A 216 17.88 1.10 -17.77
CA VAL A 216 16.50 0.87 -18.26
C VAL A 216 15.52 1.86 -17.62
N VAL A 217 15.63 2.10 -16.30
CA VAL A 217 14.77 3.09 -15.61
C VAL A 217 15.02 4.51 -16.11
N ARG A 218 16.29 4.92 -16.30
CA ARG A 218 16.62 6.23 -16.88
C ARG A 218 16.06 6.39 -18.29
N GLN A 219 16.19 5.34 -19.11
CA GLN A 219 15.64 5.34 -20.47
C GLN A 219 14.11 5.46 -20.44
N ALA A 220 13.43 4.74 -19.56
CA ALA A 220 11.98 4.79 -19.41
C ALA A 220 11.49 6.20 -19.07
N ILE A 221 12.14 6.88 -18.13
CA ILE A 221 11.79 8.25 -17.71
C ILE A 221 12.07 9.23 -18.84
N ALA A 222 13.24 9.14 -19.48
CA ALA A 222 13.62 10.03 -20.58
C ALA A 222 12.70 9.87 -21.81
N HIS A 223 12.32 8.63 -22.15
CA HIS A 223 11.47 8.34 -23.30
C HIS A 223 10.03 8.82 -23.08
N ASN A 224 9.43 8.53 -21.93
CA ASN A 224 8.02 8.78 -21.69
C ASN A 224 7.72 10.16 -21.08
N GLN A 225 8.73 10.85 -20.55
CA GLN A 225 8.59 12.20 -19.95
C GLN A 225 7.36 12.33 -19.02
N PRO A 226 7.27 11.51 -17.96
CA PRO A 226 6.16 11.57 -17.03
C PRO A 226 6.13 12.90 -16.28
N ASN A 227 4.93 13.41 -16.01
CA ASN A 227 4.74 14.62 -15.23
C ASN A 227 4.83 14.31 -13.72
N PRO A 228 5.82 14.81 -12.97
CA PRO A 228 5.98 14.52 -11.55
C PRO A 228 4.87 15.10 -10.65
N ALA A 229 4.08 16.04 -11.19
CA ALA A 229 2.94 16.60 -10.47
C ALA A 229 1.64 15.81 -10.66
N ASP A 230 1.59 14.84 -11.58
CA ASP A 230 0.41 14.04 -11.89
C ASP A 230 0.69 12.56 -11.61
N GLY A 231 0.17 12.04 -10.49
CA GLY A 231 0.38 10.65 -10.09
C GLY A 231 -0.16 9.63 -11.10
N LEU A 232 -1.28 9.92 -11.76
CA LEU A 232 -1.86 9.04 -12.78
C LEU A 232 -1.05 9.05 -14.07
N ASP A 233 -0.49 10.19 -14.47
CA ASP A 233 0.42 10.29 -15.64
C ASP A 233 1.70 9.50 -15.39
N GLY A 234 2.29 9.64 -14.19
CA GLY A 234 3.45 8.84 -13.79
C GLY A 234 3.20 7.34 -13.90
N LEU A 235 2.10 6.87 -13.32
CA LEU A 235 1.71 5.45 -13.38
C LEU A 235 1.41 4.98 -14.82
N ALA A 236 0.72 5.78 -15.61
CA ALA A 236 0.39 5.42 -17.01
C ALA A 236 1.63 5.32 -17.89
N LYS A 237 2.62 6.18 -17.67
CA LYS A 237 3.82 6.27 -18.51
C LYS A 237 4.92 5.30 -18.09
N VAL A 238 5.24 5.21 -16.80
CA VAL A 238 6.38 4.43 -16.30
C VAL A 238 6.01 3.44 -15.18
N GLY A 239 4.73 3.29 -14.85
CA GLY A 239 4.23 2.35 -13.85
C GLY A 239 3.86 0.98 -14.40
N GLY A 240 2.81 0.40 -13.86
CA GLY A 240 2.23 -0.89 -14.23
C GLY A 240 0.80 -1.02 -13.73
N TYR A 241 0.06 -2.00 -14.26
CA TYR A 241 -1.34 -2.19 -13.89
C TYR A 241 -1.52 -2.57 -12.40
N ASP A 242 -0.58 -3.32 -11.83
CA ASP A 242 -0.54 -3.65 -10.41
C ASP A 242 -0.38 -2.40 -9.53
N LEU A 243 0.54 -1.49 -9.88
CA LEU A 243 0.73 -0.22 -9.20
C LEU A 243 -0.53 0.67 -9.28
N VAL A 244 -1.16 0.73 -10.46
CA VAL A 244 -2.44 1.45 -10.64
C VAL A 244 -3.53 0.81 -9.79
N GLY A 245 -3.61 -0.52 -9.78
CA GLY A 245 -4.57 -1.27 -8.99
C GLY A 245 -4.43 -1.00 -7.50
N MET A 246 -3.21 -1.10 -6.95
CA MET A 246 -2.94 -0.76 -5.55
C MET A 246 -3.27 0.71 -5.22
N THR A 247 -2.96 1.64 -6.14
CA THR A 247 -3.35 3.05 -6.00
C THR A 247 -4.86 3.19 -5.88
N GLY A 248 -5.61 2.43 -6.68
CA GLY A 248 -7.07 2.38 -6.61
C GLY A 248 -7.58 1.82 -5.28
N VAL A 249 -6.94 0.79 -4.73
CA VAL A 249 -7.29 0.26 -3.39
C VAL A 249 -7.05 1.30 -2.31
N ILE A 250 -5.91 1.99 -2.33
CA ILE A 250 -5.58 3.05 -1.38
C ILE A 250 -6.64 4.17 -1.41
N LEU A 251 -6.94 4.68 -2.59
CA LEU A 251 -7.94 5.74 -2.77
C LEU A 251 -9.36 5.27 -2.44
N GLY A 252 -9.67 4.02 -2.77
CA GLY A 252 -10.95 3.37 -2.43
C GLY A 252 -11.16 3.28 -0.92
N ALA A 253 -10.17 2.79 -0.17
CA ALA A 253 -10.19 2.71 1.29
C ALA A 253 -10.33 4.10 1.92
N ALA A 254 -9.52 5.06 1.48
CA ALA A 254 -9.59 6.44 1.94
C ALA A 254 -10.97 7.07 1.67
N SER A 255 -11.59 6.80 0.51
CA SER A 255 -12.94 7.29 0.18
C SER A 255 -14.04 6.72 1.09
N CYS A 256 -13.79 5.56 1.71
CA CYS A 256 -14.66 4.97 2.73
C CYS A 256 -14.29 5.42 4.15
N GLY A 257 -13.27 6.26 4.33
CA GLY A 257 -12.78 6.68 5.63
C GLY A 257 -12.08 5.55 6.39
N LEU A 258 -11.52 4.54 5.72
CA LEU A 258 -10.96 3.34 6.32
C LEU A 258 -9.43 3.26 6.15
N PRO A 259 -8.69 2.68 7.12
CA PRO A 259 -7.25 2.56 7.06
C PRO A 259 -6.79 1.59 5.97
N VAL A 260 -5.63 1.87 5.38
CA VAL A 260 -4.94 1.00 4.46
C VAL A 260 -3.49 0.77 4.89
N VAL A 261 -3.14 -0.48 5.13
CA VAL A 261 -1.80 -0.90 5.51
C VAL A 261 -0.98 -1.10 4.23
N LEU A 262 0.08 -0.33 4.10
CA LEU A 262 1.04 -0.48 3.01
C LEU A 262 1.90 -1.71 3.25
N ASP A 263 2.25 -2.40 2.18
CA ASP A 263 3.23 -3.50 2.20
C ASP A 263 4.67 -2.94 2.11
N GLY A 264 5.38 -3.26 1.07
CA GLY A 264 6.75 -2.85 0.82
C GLY A 264 6.89 -1.83 -0.32
N PHE A 265 8.03 -1.89 -0.99
CA PHE A 265 8.51 -0.93 -1.98
C PHE A 265 7.49 -0.55 -3.07
N LEU A 266 6.75 -1.53 -3.62
CA LEU A 266 5.76 -1.28 -4.65
C LEU A 266 4.55 -0.51 -4.11
N SER A 267 4.12 -0.84 -2.90
CA SER A 267 3.02 -0.13 -2.25
C SER A 267 3.37 1.32 -1.95
N TYR A 268 4.65 1.62 -1.67
CA TYR A 268 5.11 3.02 -1.49
C TYR A 268 5.03 3.81 -2.80
N ALA A 269 5.40 3.20 -3.94
CA ALA A 269 5.22 3.83 -5.26
C ALA A 269 3.75 4.18 -5.52
N SER A 270 2.85 3.23 -5.21
CA SER A 270 1.40 3.42 -5.34
C SER A 270 0.85 4.47 -4.37
N ALA A 271 1.35 4.52 -3.13
CA ALA A 271 0.96 5.51 -2.13
C ALA A 271 1.43 6.92 -2.51
N LEU A 272 2.65 7.08 -3.05
CA LEU A 272 3.13 8.35 -3.59
C LEU A 272 2.22 8.86 -4.71
N ALA A 273 1.83 7.97 -5.64
CA ALA A 273 0.90 8.33 -6.71
C ALA A 273 -0.49 8.70 -6.16
N ALA A 274 -1.02 7.93 -5.20
CA ALA A 274 -2.29 8.21 -4.55
C ALA A 274 -2.29 9.58 -3.85
N CYS A 275 -1.26 9.88 -3.06
CA CYS A 275 -1.12 11.17 -2.37
C CYS A 275 -0.90 12.33 -3.34
N ARG A 276 -0.25 12.09 -4.50
CA ARG A 276 -0.12 13.10 -5.55
C ARG A 276 -1.45 13.41 -6.22
N MET A 277 -2.33 12.41 -6.38
CA MET A 277 -3.68 12.56 -6.92
C MET A 277 -4.65 13.16 -5.91
N ALA A 278 -4.56 12.75 -4.64
CA ALA A 278 -5.42 13.18 -3.54
C ALA A 278 -4.61 13.24 -2.23
N PRO A 279 -4.07 14.39 -1.83
CA PRO A 279 -3.36 14.54 -0.56
C PRO A 279 -4.19 14.14 0.66
N SER A 280 -5.51 14.23 0.57
CA SER A 280 -6.46 13.77 1.59
C SER A 280 -6.42 12.26 1.86
N ALA A 281 -5.78 11.45 1.01
CA ALA A 281 -5.59 10.03 1.25
C ALA A 281 -4.45 9.72 2.24
N HIS A 282 -3.51 10.63 2.44
CA HIS A 282 -2.34 10.40 3.29
C HIS A 282 -2.67 9.98 4.74
N PRO A 283 -3.64 10.59 5.45
CA PRO A 283 -3.97 10.21 6.83
C PRO A 283 -4.46 8.77 7.01
N TYR A 284 -4.83 8.10 5.92
CA TYR A 284 -5.31 6.71 5.92
C TYR A 284 -4.20 5.68 5.80
N LEU A 285 -2.98 6.11 5.46
CA LEU A 285 -1.84 5.23 5.23
C LEU A 285 -1.21 4.76 6.55
N ILE A 286 -0.99 3.45 6.65
CA ILE A 286 -0.27 2.81 7.76
C ILE A 286 0.90 2.04 7.17
N PRO A 287 2.16 2.48 7.37
CA PRO A 287 3.31 1.79 6.84
C PRO A 287 3.61 0.53 7.65
N SER A 288 3.72 -0.63 6.98
CA SER A 288 4.01 -1.88 7.68
C SER A 288 5.48 -2.01 8.07
N HIS A 289 6.37 -2.23 7.11
CA HIS A 289 7.77 -2.53 7.36
C HIS A 289 8.68 -1.65 6.49
N LEU A 290 9.94 -1.52 6.88
CA LEU A 290 10.99 -1.03 5.99
C LEU A 290 11.34 -2.16 5.02
N SER A 291 11.02 -1.98 3.75
CA SER A 291 11.42 -2.94 2.73
C SER A 291 12.93 -2.92 2.52
N ALA A 292 13.55 -4.08 2.33
CA ALA A 292 14.97 -4.18 2.01
C ALA A 292 15.34 -3.71 0.59
N GLU A 293 14.37 -3.24 -0.22
CA GLU A 293 14.66 -2.60 -1.50
C GLU A 293 15.32 -1.23 -1.31
N LYS A 294 16.37 -0.95 -2.10
CA LYS A 294 17.26 0.21 -1.94
C LYS A 294 16.53 1.56 -1.83
N GLY A 295 15.51 1.77 -2.65
CA GLY A 295 14.75 3.03 -2.69
C GLY A 295 13.63 3.13 -1.65
N ALA A 296 13.47 2.14 -0.76
CA ALA A 296 12.36 2.09 0.19
C ALA A 296 12.36 3.29 1.14
N GLN A 297 13.50 3.63 1.73
CA GLN A 297 13.61 4.77 2.64
C GLN A 297 13.30 6.10 1.94
N ILE A 298 13.76 6.27 0.69
CA ILE A 298 13.48 7.49 -0.11
C ILE A 298 11.96 7.69 -0.28
N ALA A 299 11.25 6.61 -0.59
CA ALA A 299 9.80 6.66 -0.77
C ALA A 299 9.07 6.95 0.55
N LEU A 300 9.49 6.32 1.65
CA LEU A 300 8.93 6.54 2.98
C LEU A 300 9.19 7.97 3.48
N ASP A 301 10.40 8.51 3.27
CA ASP A 301 10.73 9.90 3.62
C ASP A 301 9.87 10.90 2.84
N ALA A 302 9.68 10.66 1.54
CA ALA A 302 8.83 11.49 0.69
C ALA A 302 7.34 11.43 1.08
N LEU A 303 6.90 10.30 1.66
CA LEU A 303 5.58 10.14 2.25
C LEU A 303 5.50 10.68 3.68
N GLY A 304 6.62 10.99 4.34
CA GLY A 304 6.64 11.33 5.77
C GLY A 304 6.20 10.18 6.68
N LEU A 305 6.39 8.95 6.26
CA LEU A 305 5.97 7.75 6.98
C LEU A 305 7.14 7.02 7.61
N ARG A 306 6.96 6.58 8.85
CA ARG A 306 7.93 5.74 9.57
C ARG A 306 7.35 4.33 9.72
N PRO A 307 7.97 3.29 9.15
CA PRO A 307 7.46 1.91 9.24
C PRO A 307 7.49 1.40 10.68
N TYR A 308 6.63 0.42 10.97
CA TYR A 308 6.54 -0.20 12.30
C TYR A 308 7.51 -1.37 12.47
N LEU A 309 7.81 -2.09 11.38
CA LEU A 309 8.65 -3.29 11.38
C LEU A 309 9.91 -3.05 10.56
N ASP A 310 11.03 -3.64 11.00
CA ASP A 310 12.30 -3.69 10.28
C ASP A 310 12.82 -5.13 10.37
N MET A 311 12.66 -5.90 9.29
CA MET A 311 12.86 -7.35 9.26
C MET A 311 13.54 -7.82 7.97
N ASP A 312 14.21 -6.93 7.24
CA ASP A 312 14.86 -7.23 5.96
C ASP A 312 13.95 -7.89 4.89
N MET A 313 12.63 -7.66 4.99
CA MET A 313 11.65 -8.26 4.10
C MET A 313 11.62 -7.57 2.73
N ARG A 314 11.46 -8.39 1.67
CA ARG A 314 11.31 -7.91 0.28
C ARG A 314 10.48 -8.89 -0.59
N LEU A 315 9.57 -9.64 0.01
CA LEU A 315 8.73 -10.59 -0.74
C LEU A 315 7.70 -9.87 -1.60
N GLY A 316 7.03 -8.83 -1.09
CA GLY A 316 5.81 -8.27 -1.66
C GLY A 316 4.59 -9.09 -1.26
N GLU A 317 3.63 -9.23 -2.15
CA GLU A 317 2.37 -9.98 -2.03
C GLU A 317 1.41 -9.44 -0.96
N GLY A 318 1.76 -8.39 -0.21
CA GLY A 318 1.02 -7.93 0.97
C GLY A 318 1.48 -8.59 2.27
N SER A 319 2.64 -9.27 2.25
CA SER A 319 3.16 -10.02 3.41
C SER A 319 3.48 -9.12 4.60
N GLY A 320 4.07 -7.95 4.38
CA GLY A 320 4.31 -6.97 5.42
C GLY A 320 3.01 -6.34 5.93
N ALA A 321 2.05 -6.08 5.04
CA ALA A 321 0.73 -5.62 5.44
C ALA A 321 0.04 -6.63 6.36
N ALA A 322 0.11 -7.92 6.04
CA ALA A 322 -0.44 -8.99 6.87
C ALA A 322 0.15 -8.99 8.30
N LEU A 323 1.48 -8.88 8.41
CA LEU A 323 2.15 -8.82 9.72
C LEU A 323 1.75 -7.57 10.50
N ALA A 324 1.66 -6.41 9.84
CA ALA A 324 1.31 -5.17 10.52
C ALA A 324 -0.18 -5.10 10.93
N MET A 325 -1.06 -5.92 10.37
CA MET A 325 -2.45 -6.00 10.81
C MET A 325 -2.59 -6.42 12.29
N HIS A 326 -1.64 -7.17 12.84
CA HIS A 326 -1.59 -7.46 14.27
C HIS A 326 -1.40 -6.20 15.14
N LEU A 327 -0.75 -5.16 14.59
CA LEU A 327 -0.61 -3.89 15.30
C LEU A 327 -1.94 -3.13 15.36
N LEU A 328 -2.81 -3.27 14.35
CA LEU A 328 -4.16 -2.74 14.39
C LEU A 328 -4.99 -3.43 15.48
N ASP A 329 -4.88 -4.76 15.59
CA ASP A 329 -5.54 -5.53 16.64
C ASP A 329 -5.01 -5.13 18.02
N ALA A 330 -3.69 -4.98 18.16
CA ALA A 330 -3.06 -4.52 19.41
C ALA A 330 -3.55 -3.12 19.82
N ALA A 331 -3.64 -2.19 18.86
CA ALA A 331 -4.19 -0.84 19.10
C ALA A 331 -5.65 -0.90 19.56
N SER A 332 -6.47 -1.76 18.93
CA SER A 332 -7.86 -1.98 19.28
C SER A 332 -8.01 -2.55 20.70
N VAL A 333 -7.23 -3.58 21.03
CA VAL A 333 -7.24 -4.21 22.36
C VAL A 333 -6.73 -3.25 23.43
N MET A 334 -5.74 -2.42 23.15
CA MET A 334 -5.30 -1.38 24.07
C MET A 334 -6.43 -0.35 24.30
N TYR A 335 -7.05 0.11 23.23
CA TYR A 335 -8.03 1.20 23.27
C TYR A 335 -9.36 0.81 23.93
N ASN A 336 -9.91 -0.37 23.58
CA ASN A 336 -11.27 -0.74 23.99
C ASN A 336 -11.36 -1.39 25.38
N PRO A 337 -10.70 -2.55 25.68
CA PRO A 337 -10.93 -3.27 26.94
C PRO A 337 -9.98 -2.90 28.07
N MET A 338 -8.92 -2.10 27.84
CA MET A 338 -7.98 -1.75 28.90
C MET A 338 -8.66 -0.89 29.97
N GLY A 339 -8.46 -1.24 31.25
CA GLY A 339 -8.97 -0.46 32.38
C GLY A 339 -8.34 0.92 32.47
N THR A 340 -8.93 1.81 33.27
CA THR A 340 -8.44 3.18 33.47
C THR A 340 -7.79 3.39 34.82
N LEU A 341 -6.93 4.39 34.95
CA LEU A 341 -6.36 4.84 36.23
C LEU A 341 -7.45 5.24 37.22
N ALA A 342 -8.49 5.93 36.74
CA ALA A 342 -9.62 6.36 37.56
C ALA A 342 -10.41 5.17 38.17
N GLN A 343 -10.66 4.12 37.36
CA GLN A 343 -11.30 2.89 37.84
C GLN A 343 -10.50 2.16 38.92
N SER A 344 -9.16 2.33 38.89
CA SER A 344 -8.26 1.71 39.87
C SER A 344 -7.90 2.63 41.04
N ASN A 345 -8.47 3.84 41.13
CA ASN A 345 -8.15 4.86 42.11
C ASN A 345 -6.66 5.23 42.15
N ILE A 346 -5.98 5.19 40.99
CA ILE A 346 -4.57 5.53 40.85
C ILE A 346 -4.46 6.98 40.40
N VAL A 347 -3.75 7.79 41.17
CA VAL A 347 -3.34 9.13 40.78
C VAL A 347 -1.83 9.10 40.50
N LEU A 348 -1.46 9.35 39.23
CA LEU A 348 -0.06 9.48 38.88
C LEU A 348 0.46 10.86 39.32
N PRO A 349 1.72 10.96 39.81
CA PRO A 349 2.35 12.25 40.02
C PRO A 349 2.43 13.00 38.67
N ASP A 350 2.32 14.34 38.72
CA ASP A 350 2.45 15.17 37.52
C ASP A 350 3.75 14.80 36.79
N SER A 351 3.60 14.29 35.58
CA SER A 351 4.75 13.96 34.73
C SER A 351 5.45 15.26 34.33
N ALA A 352 6.75 15.36 34.57
CA ALA A 352 7.56 16.41 34.00
C ALA A 352 7.40 16.37 32.46
N PRO A 353 7.33 17.52 31.77
CA PRO A 353 7.19 17.55 30.32
C PRO A 353 8.34 16.75 29.70
N SER A 354 8.02 15.82 28.82
CA SER A 354 9.00 15.06 28.05
C SER A 354 9.88 16.02 27.25
N SER A 355 11.17 15.98 27.54
CA SER A 355 12.25 16.72 26.85
C SER A 355 12.38 16.33 25.38
#